data_69adf9c1a35cbd0b18754deee14e005c
#
_entry.id   69adf9c1a35cbd0b18754deee14e005c
#
_cell.length_a   1.000
_cell.length_b   1.000
_cell.length_c   1.000
_cell.angle_alpha   90.00
_cell.angle_beta   90.00
_cell.angle_gamma   90.00
#
_symmetry.space_group_name_H-M   'P 1'
#
loop_
_entity.id
_entity.type
_entity.pdbx_description
1 polymer ?
#
loop_
_entity_poly.entity_id
_entity_poly.type
_entity_poly.pdbx_seq_one_letter_code
_entity_poly.pdbx_strand_id
1 'polypeptide(L)'
;MFRPEDILYEDNHLLVVNKHCGDLVQPDPSGESALEDQIKAFLKVRDAKPGAVFLGVVHRIDRPVSGAVLFAKSSKALTRLNEMLREGRIRKIYWALTEQTPSPEEGALRHFIVRDARNNRSRAYDMPKPEGKEARLRYRTLGRGTHYTLVEVELQTGRHHQIRAQLAKIGWPLLRGP
;
A
#
# COMPACT_ATOMS: atom_id res chain seq x y z
N MET A 1 -14.84 6.49 5.00
CA MET A 1 -14.86 7.98 5.04
C MET A 1 -13.92 8.43 6.14
N PHE A 2 -13.02 9.41 5.86
CA PHE A 2 -12.04 9.95 6.80
C PHE A 2 -12.70 10.61 8.02
N ARG A 3 -12.11 10.40 9.18
CA ARG A 3 -12.48 10.99 10.47
C ARG A 3 -11.22 11.51 11.17
N PRO A 4 -11.30 12.57 11.98
CA PRO A 4 -10.13 13.12 12.69
C PRO A 4 -9.38 12.09 13.54
N GLU A 5 -10.09 11.13 14.14
CA GLU A 5 -9.52 10.03 14.92
C GLU A 5 -8.71 9.03 14.10
N ASP A 6 -8.82 9.08 12.77
CA ASP A 6 -7.99 8.26 11.87
C ASP A 6 -6.56 8.78 11.73
N ILE A 7 -6.27 9.99 12.25
CA ILE A 7 -4.92 10.54 12.25
C ILE A 7 -4.06 9.80 13.27
N LEU A 8 -3.07 9.04 12.78
CA LEU A 8 -2.13 8.30 13.60
C LEU A 8 -0.94 9.14 14.04
N TYR A 9 -0.53 10.10 13.20
CA TYR A 9 0.58 11.01 13.46
C TYR A 9 0.43 12.27 12.60
N GLU A 10 0.77 13.41 13.15
CA GLU A 10 0.85 14.66 12.42
C GLU A 10 1.94 15.58 12.99
N ASP A 11 2.70 16.18 12.10
CA ASP A 11 3.59 17.32 12.41
C ASP A 11 3.50 18.39 11.31
N ASN A 12 4.49 19.30 11.25
CA ASN A 12 4.52 20.34 10.24
C ASN A 12 4.78 19.84 8.81
N HIS A 13 5.28 18.61 8.65
CA HIS A 13 5.75 18.07 7.38
C HIS A 13 4.99 16.82 6.95
N LEU A 14 4.54 16.02 7.90
CA LEU A 14 3.99 14.69 7.71
C LEU A 14 2.58 14.59 8.27
N LEU A 15 1.77 13.75 7.62
CA LEU A 15 0.50 13.26 8.13
C LEU A 15 0.40 11.76 7.85
N VAL A 16 0.15 10.96 8.88
CA VAL A 16 -0.10 9.53 8.74
C VAL A 16 -1.54 9.25 9.15
N VAL A 17 -2.27 8.59 8.27
CA VAL A 17 -3.70 8.31 8.48
C VAL A 17 -3.98 6.82 8.38
N ASN A 18 -4.82 6.30 9.25
CA ASN A 18 -5.36 4.96 9.15
C ASN A 18 -6.46 4.92 8.09
N LYS A 19 -6.12 4.42 6.90
CA LYS A 19 -7.10 4.21 5.82
C LYS A 19 -7.97 3.00 6.14
N HIS A 20 -9.28 3.17 6.02
CA HIS A 20 -10.22 2.05 6.12
C HIS A 20 -10.30 1.23 4.84
N CYS A 21 -10.71 -0.03 4.99
CA CYS A 21 -11.06 -0.88 3.85
C CYS A 21 -12.19 -0.21 3.04
N GLY A 22 -12.07 -0.24 1.71
CA GLY A 22 -13.02 0.40 0.79
C GLY A 22 -12.67 1.83 0.37
N ASP A 23 -11.90 2.58 1.17
CA ASP A 23 -11.50 3.95 0.81
C ASP A 23 -10.46 3.97 -0.32
N LEU A 24 -10.57 4.96 -1.21
CA LEU A 24 -9.54 5.30 -2.19
C LEU A 24 -8.52 6.26 -1.58
N VAL A 25 -7.22 6.06 -1.82
CA VAL A 25 -6.19 7.00 -1.37
C VAL A 25 -6.18 8.27 -2.21
N GLN A 26 -6.28 8.12 -3.53
CA GLN A 26 -6.29 9.21 -4.52
C GLN A 26 -7.50 9.11 -5.43
N PRO A 27 -7.95 10.22 -6.02
CA PRO A 27 -9.02 10.22 -7.01
C PRO A 27 -8.72 9.24 -8.16
N ASP A 28 -9.75 8.55 -8.61
CA ASP A 28 -9.72 7.67 -9.77
C ASP A 28 -10.92 7.97 -10.69
N PRO A 29 -11.05 7.30 -11.84
CA PRO A 29 -12.16 7.53 -12.77
C PRO A 29 -13.56 7.19 -12.23
N SER A 30 -13.68 6.57 -11.05
CA SER A 30 -14.98 6.28 -10.43
C SER A 30 -15.72 7.53 -9.98
N GLY A 31 -15.01 8.64 -9.76
CA GLY A 31 -15.57 9.87 -9.22
C GLY A 31 -15.87 9.82 -7.71
N GLU A 32 -15.51 8.74 -7.04
CA GLU A 32 -15.67 8.64 -5.59
C GLU A 32 -14.68 9.56 -4.86
N SER A 33 -15.13 10.14 -3.74
CA SER A 33 -14.30 11.01 -2.91
C SER A 33 -13.12 10.26 -2.32
N ALA A 34 -11.91 10.65 -2.68
CA ALA A 34 -10.70 10.02 -2.19
C ALA A 34 -10.29 10.54 -0.80
N LEU A 35 -9.51 9.75 -0.08
CA LEU A 35 -8.96 10.09 1.24
C LEU A 35 -8.15 11.40 1.18
N GLU A 36 -7.36 11.59 0.12
CA GLU A 36 -6.60 12.82 -0.12
C GLU A 36 -7.49 14.06 -0.11
N ASP A 37 -8.64 14.04 -0.81
CA ASP A 37 -9.54 15.17 -0.92
C ASP A 37 -10.27 15.45 0.40
N GLN A 38 -10.70 14.38 1.07
CA GLN A 38 -11.34 14.46 2.39
C GLN A 38 -10.41 15.09 3.44
N ILE A 39 -9.14 14.69 3.45
CA ILE A 39 -8.12 15.23 4.35
C ILE A 39 -7.84 16.70 4.01
N LYS A 40 -7.70 17.05 2.72
CA LYS A 40 -7.50 18.45 2.30
C LYS A 40 -8.64 19.36 2.78
N ALA A 41 -9.88 18.91 2.61
CA ALA A 41 -11.06 19.63 3.08
C ALA A 41 -11.05 19.80 4.61
N PHE A 42 -10.75 18.75 5.35
CA PHE A 42 -10.61 18.78 6.80
C PHE A 42 -9.53 19.78 7.27
N LEU A 43 -8.31 19.67 6.71
CA LEU A 43 -7.21 20.57 7.07
C LEU A 43 -7.49 22.03 6.73
N LYS A 44 -8.23 22.28 5.63
CA LYS A 44 -8.63 23.63 5.26
C LYS A 44 -9.51 24.30 6.31
N VAL A 45 -10.49 23.55 6.81
CA VAL A 45 -11.42 24.05 7.84
C VAL A 45 -10.72 24.16 9.19
N ARG A 46 -10.06 23.08 9.64
CA ARG A 46 -9.39 23.02 10.95
C ARG A 46 -8.34 24.13 11.14
N ASP A 47 -7.53 24.36 10.10
CA ASP A 47 -6.40 25.28 10.16
C ASP A 47 -6.76 26.68 9.60
N ALA A 48 -8.05 26.96 9.33
CA ALA A 48 -8.58 28.21 8.77
C ALA A 48 -7.76 28.73 7.56
N LYS A 49 -7.36 27.82 6.66
CA LYS A 49 -6.50 28.17 5.52
C LYS A 49 -7.28 28.92 4.45
N PRO A 50 -6.85 30.14 4.04
CA PRO A 50 -7.59 30.95 3.06
C PRO A 50 -7.50 30.40 1.63
N GLY A 51 -6.46 29.61 1.34
CA GLY A 51 -6.18 29.08 0.00
C GLY A 51 -6.35 27.56 -0.12
N ALA A 52 -5.78 27.01 -1.18
CA ALA A 52 -5.70 25.57 -1.39
C ALA A 52 -4.74 24.93 -0.38
N VAL A 53 -5.12 23.74 0.12
CA VAL A 53 -4.26 22.93 0.99
C VAL A 53 -3.43 22.00 0.15
N PHE A 54 -2.11 22.08 0.29
CA PHE A 54 -1.22 21.07 -0.28
C PHE A 54 -1.23 19.82 0.59
N LEU A 55 -1.46 18.67 -0.04
CA LEU A 55 -1.28 17.35 0.57
C LEU A 55 -0.74 16.41 -0.53
N GLY A 56 0.50 15.96 -0.37
CA GLY A 56 1.15 15.08 -1.33
C GLY A 56 1.03 13.62 -0.91
N VAL A 57 0.56 12.77 -1.81
CA VAL A 57 0.50 11.32 -1.58
C VAL A 57 1.88 10.71 -1.80
N VAL A 58 2.45 10.12 -0.75
CA VAL A 58 3.78 9.51 -0.79
C VAL A 58 3.71 8.08 -1.31
N HIS A 59 2.72 7.32 -0.88
CA HIS A 59 2.44 5.96 -1.36
C HIS A 59 0.94 5.66 -1.28
N ARG A 60 0.56 4.57 -1.92
CA ARG A 60 -0.83 4.09 -1.91
C ARG A 60 -0.88 2.65 -1.44
N ILE A 61 -2.00 2.29 -0.82
CA ILE A 61 -2.40 0.91 -0.58
C ILE A 61 -3.71 0.65 -1.33
N ASP A 62 -3.93 -0.58 -1.73
CA ASP A 62 -5.09 -0.95 -2.56
C ASP A 62 -6.42 -0.70 -1.82
N ARG A 63 -7.50 -0.50 -2.57
CA ARG A 63 -8.83 -0.18 -2.03
C ARG A 63 -9.28 -1.13 -0.91
N PRO A 64 -9.20 -2.48 -1.06
CA PRO A 64 -9.62 -3.42 -0.04
C PRO A 64 -8.64 -3.55 1.15
N VAL A 65 -7.53 -2.81 1.14
CA VAL A 65 -6.51 -2.86 2.20
C VAL A 65 -6.72 -1.70 3.17
N SER A 66 -6.67 -1.98 4.46
CA SER A 66 -6.64 -0.97 5.53
C SER A 66 -5.22 -0.80 6.06
N GLY A 67 -4.96 0.34 6.72
CA GLY A 67 -3.68 0.59 7.38
C GLY A 67 -3.11 1.99 7.14
N ALA A 68 -1.88 2.19 7.60
CA ALA A 68 -1.21 3.48 7.59
C ALA A 68 -0.89 3.97 6.18
N VAL A 69 -1.32 5.17 5.86
CA VAL A 69 -0.96 5.90 4.62
C VAL A 69 -0.26 7.20 5.01
N LEU A 70 0.90 7.43 4.40
CA LEU A 70 1.75 8.58 4.64
C LEU A 70 1.50 9.65 3.58
N PHE A 71 1.23 10.86 4.06
CA PHE A 71 1.10 12.08 3.25
C PHE A 71 2.16 13.10 3.63
N ALA A 72 2.54 13.93 2.66
CA ALA A 72 3.41 15.07 2.86
C ALA A 72 2.61 16.37 2.90
N LYS A 73 2.84 17.22 3.90
CA LYS A 73 2.14 18.52 4.05
C LYS A 73 2.83 19.67 3.28
N SER A 74 3.92 19.37 2.57
CA SER A 74 4.61 20.33 1.69
C SER A 74 5.29 19.61 0.52
N SER A 75 5.53 20.32 -0.58
CA SER A 75 6.26 19.80 -1.75
C SER A 75 7.69 19.37 -1.40
N LYS A 76 8.38 20.12 -0.52
CA LYS A 76 9.72 19.77 -0.04
C LYS A 76 9.72 18.45 0.74
N ALA A 77 8.73 18.24 1.62
CA ALA A 77 8.58 16.99 2.34
C ALA A 77 8.27 15.83 1.37
N LEU A 78 7.39 16.05 0.38
CA LEU A 78 7.06 15.04 -0.61
C LEU A 78 8.29 14.58 -1.40
N THR A 79 9.13 15.52 -1.84
CA THR A 79 10.38 15.21 -2.56
C THR A 79 11.30 14.33 -1.71
N ARG A 80 11.54 14.72 -0.45
CA ARG A 80 12.39 13.96 0.49
C ARG A 80 11.84 12.56 0.78
N LEU A 81 10.55 12.44 1.01
CA LEU A 81 9.92 11.14 1.27
C LEU A 81 9.97 10.22 0.06
N ASN A 82 9.79 10.76 -1.15
CA ASN A 82 9.94 9.99 -2.38
C ASN A 82 11.39 9.50 -2.60
N GLU A 83 12.39 10.29 -2.21
CA GLU A 83 13.79 9.86 -2.19
C GLU A 83 14.00 8.72 -1.19
N MET A 84 13.52 8.88 0.04
CA MET A 84 13.63 7.84 1.07
C MET A 84 12.94 6.53 0.65
N LEU A 85 11.81 6.60 -0.07
CA LEU A 85 11.16 5.41 -0.63
C LEU A 85 12.01 4.73 -1.70
N ARG A 86 12.61 5.51 -2.61
CA ARG A 86 13.49 4.98 -3.67
C ARG A 86 14.74 4.33 -3.11
N GLU A 87 15.29 4.89 -2.04
CA GLU A 87 16.49 4.39 -1.34
C GLU A 87 16.18 3.25 -0.35
N GLY A 88 14.90 2.86 -0.21
CA GLY A 88 14.49 1.79 0.70
C GLY A 88 14.59 2.15 2.18
N ARG A 89 14.70 3.44 2.52
CA ARG A 89 14.78 3.92 3.91
C ARG A 89 13.42 3.94 4.63
N ILE A 90 12.32 3.78 3.89
CA ILE A 90 10.98 3.61 4.47
C ILE A 90 10.61 2.14 4.35
N ARG A 91 10.52 1.45 5.49
CA ARG A 91 10.07 0.05 5.54
C ARG A 91 8.56 -0.01 5.36
N LYS A 92 8.11 -0.91 4.49
CA LYS A 92 6.70 -1.14 4.21
C LYS A 92 6.35 -2.56 4.65
N ILE A 93 5.66 -2.65 5.77
CA ILE A 93 5.27 -3.92 6.38
C ILE A 93 3.76 -4.08 6.25
N TYR A 94 3.33 -5.25 5.76
CA TYR A 94 1.93 -5.62 5.58
C TYR A 94 1.65 -6.93 6.29
N TRP A 95 0.44 -7.07 6.78
CA TRP A 95 -0.10 -8.34 7.21
C TRP A 95 -1.06 -8.86 6.16
N ALA A 96 -0.94 -10.12 5.85
CA ALA A 96 -1.71 -10.80 4.83
C ALA A 96 -2.24 -12.14 5.36
N LEU A 97 -3.47 -12.47 5.01
CA LEU A 97 -4.04 -13.78 5.30
C LEU A 97 -3.94 -14.65 4.05
N THR A 98 -3.35 -15.85 4.20
CA THR A 98 -3.27 -16.86 3.16
C THR A 98 -4.11 -18.09 3.54
N GLU A 99 -4.70 -18.75 2.56
CA GLU A 99 -5.47 -19.99 2.79
C GLU A 99 -4.55 -21.18 3.15
N GLN A 100 -3.30 -21.12 2.70
CA GLN A 100 -2.30 -22.14 2.95
C GLN A 100 -1.16 -21.57 3.78
N THR A 101 -0.51 -22.44 4.55
CA THR A 101 0.69 -22.07 5.31
C THR A 101 1.90 -22.07 4.38
N PRO A 102 2.66 -20.97 4.33
CA PRO A 102 3.94 -20.94 3.64
C PRO A 102 4.92 -22.00 4.13
N SER A 103 5.60 -22.65 3.19
CA SER A 103 6.70 -23.57 3.46
C SER A 103 7.85 -23.27 2.48
N PRO A 104 9.00 -22.77 2.97
CA PRO A 104 9.34 -22.49 4.38
C PRO A 104 8.50 -21.36 5.00
N GLU A 105 8.49 -21.28 6.34
CA GLU A 105 7.70 -20.28 7.09
C GLU A 105 8.18 -18.84 6.91
N GLU A 106 9.42 -18.65 6.48
CA GLU A 106 10.01 -17.36 6.13
C GLU A 106 10.85 -17.46 4.86
N GLY A 107 11.00 -16.36 4.16
CA GLY A 107 11.80 -16.33 2.94
C GLY A 107 11.76 -15.00 2.21
N ALA A 108 12.41 -14.99 1.06
CA ALA A 108 12.41 -13.86 0.14
C ALA A 108 11.94 -14.28 -1.24
N LEU A 109 11.13 -13.45 -1.87
CA LEU A 109 10.64 -13.66 -3.22
C LEU A 109 11.17 -12.58 -4.16
N ARG A 110 11.66 -13.04 -5.31
CA ARG A 110 12.08 -12.19 -6.42
C ARG A 110 11.38 -12.68 -7.68
N HIS A 111 10.55 -11.84 -8.27
CA HIS A 111 9.82 -12.11 -9.51
C HIS A 111 9.80 -10.90 -10.42
N PHE A 112 9.27 -11.05 -11.63
CA PHE A 112 8.99 -9.97 -12.56
C PHE A 112 7.48 -9.84 -12.71
N ILE A 113 6.93 -8.64 -12.39
CA ILE A 113 5.49 -8.40 -12.42
C ILE A 113 5.11 -7.67 -13.69
N VAL A 114 4.20 -8.25 -14.46
CA VAL A 114 3.52 -7.62 -15.59
C VAL A 114 2.12 -7.20 -15.15
N ARG A 115 1.76 -5.94 -15.42
CA ARG A 115 0.42 -5.42 -15.15
C ARG A 115 -0.48 -5.60 -16.35
N ASP A 116 -1.61 -6.22 -16.15
CA ASP A 116 -2.74 -6.22 -17.09
C ASP A 116 -3.69 -5.08 -16.70
N ALA A 117 -3.54 -3.95 -17.39
CA ALA A 117 -4.33 -2.75 -17.08
C ALA A 117 -5.82 -2.93 -17.42
N ARG A 118 -6.16 -3.74 -18.44
CA ARG A 118 -7.55 -3.98 -18.87
C ARG A 118 -8.35 -4.73 -17.81
N ASN A 119 -7.74 -5.72 -17.18
CA ASN A 119 -8.38 -6.54 -16.16
C ASN A 119 -8.03 -6.11 -14.73
N ASN A 120 -7.31 -4.99 -14.55
CA ASN A 120 -6.79 -4.50 -13.26
C ASN A 120 -6.11 -5.60 -12.44
N ARG A 121 -5.28 -6.42 -13.09
CA ARG A 121 -4.57 -7.55 -12.50
C ARG A 121 -3.07 -7.43 -12.70
N SER A 122 -2.32 -8.16 -11.88
CA SER A 122 -0.87 -8.33 -12.03
C SER A 122 -0.51 -9.80 -11.96
N ARG A 123 0.45 -10.23 -12.78
CA ARG A 123 0.99 -11.59 -12.78
C ARG A 123 2.49 -11.56 -12.51
N ALA A 124 2.95 -12.48 -11.68
CA ALA A 124 4.37 -12.66 -11.37
C ALA A 124 4.97 -13.79 -12.19
N TYR A 125 6.20 -13.59 -12.66
CA TYR A 125 6.98 -14.51 -13.47
C TYR A 125 8.37 -14.67 -12.87
N ASP A 126 8.95 -15.88 -12.98
CA ASP A 126 10.30 -16.18 -12.48
C ASP A 126 11.39 -15.54 -13.35
N MET A 127 11.13 -15.40 -14.63
CA MET A 127 12.05 -14.84 -15.63
C MET A 127 11.61 -13.45 -16.09
N PRO A 128 12.55 -12.58 -16.50
CA PRO A 128 12.22 -11.30 -17.11
C PRO A 128 11.21 -11.44 -18.26
N LYS A 129 10.27 -10.52 -18.33
CA LYS A 129 9.27 -10.41 -19.41
C LYS A 129 9.31 -9.00 -19.98
N PRO A 130 8.99 -8.80 -21.27
CA PRO A 130 8.71 -7.47 -21.80
C PRO A 130 7.71 -6.76 -20.86
N GLU A 131 7.93 -5.49 -20.55
CA GLU A 131 7.14 -4.68 -19.60
C GLU A 131 7.13 -5.18 -18.15
N GLY A 132 7.76 -6.33 -17.85
CA GLY A 132 7.89 -6.88 -16.50
C GLY A 132 8.84 -6.05 -15.64
N LYS A 133 8.37 -5.65 -14.46
CA LYS A 133 9.19 -4.91 -13.48
C LYS A 133 9.59 -5.83 -12.33
N GLU A 134 10.87 -5.80 -11.99
CA GLU A 134 11.37 -6.56 -10.85
C GLU A 134 10.61 -6.19 -9.56
N ALA A 135 10.24 -7.24 -8.82
CA ALA A 135 9.51 -7.15 -7.57
C ALA A 135 10.17 -8.03 -6.51
N ARG A 136 10.48 -7.45 -5.35
CA ARG A 136 11.13 -8.13 -4.24
C ARG A 136 10.36 -7.89 -2.95
N LEU A 137 10.18 -8.94 -2.17
CA LEU A 137 9.64 -8.90 -0.81
C LEU A 137 10.31 -9.96 0.07
N ARG A 138 10.19 -9.77 1.37
CA ARG A 138 10.42 -10.81 2.37
C ARG A 138 9.11 -11.13 3.06
N TYR A 139 8.97 -12.37 3.53
CA TYR A 139 7.80 -12.78 4.29
C TYR A 139 8.21 -13.64 5.47
N ARG A 140 7.37 -13.67 6.49
CA ARG A 140 7.43 -14.64 7.59
C ARG A 140 6.04 -14.95 8.11
N THR A 141 5.80 -16.19 8.48
CA THR A 141 4.58 -16.62 9.15
C THR A 141 4.58 -16.06 10.58
N LEU A 142 3.51 -15.36 10.96
CA LEU A 142 3.31 -14.85 12.31
C LEU A 142 2.44 -15.77 13.15
N GLY A 143 1.50 -16.48 12.53
CA GLY A 143 0.58 -17.36 13.24
C GLY A 143 -0.25 -18.20 12.29
N ARG A 144 -0.72 -19.33 12.81
CA ARG A 144 -1.57 -20.28 12.08
C ARG A 144 -2.91 -20.40 12.79
N GLY A 145 -3.98 -20.18 12.05
CA GLY A 145 -5.33 -20.46 12.49
C GLY A 145 -5.85 -21.78 11.90
N THR A 146 -7.09 -22.10 12.16
CA THR A 146 -7.73 -23.33 11.64
C THR A 146 -7.85 -23.31 10.12
N HIS A 147 -8.13 -22.15 9.53
CA HIS A 147 -8.40 -22.02 8.08
C HIS A 147 -7.45 -21.09 7.37
N TYR A 148 -6.69 -20.27 8.09
CA TYR A 148 -5.86 -19.21 7.52
C TYR A 148 -4.53 -19.09 8.27
N THR A 149 -3.53 -18.62 7.54
CA THR A 149 -2.23 -18.30 8.11
C THR A 149 -2.00 -16.79 7.99
N LEU A 150 -1.59 -16.16 9.09
CA LEU A 150 -1.18 -14.77 9.12
C LEU A 150 0.31 -14.67 8.72
N VAL A 151 0.57 -13.92 7.69
CA VAL A 151 1.90 -13.71 7.12
C VAL A 151 2.25 -12.23 7.18
N GLU A 152 3.41 -11.89 7.74
CA GLU A 152 4.01 -10.57 7.62
C GLU A 152 4.80 -10.50 6.33
N VAL A 153 4.62 -9.41 5.59
CA VAL A 153 5.31 -9.16 4.32
C VAL A 153 6.02 -7.82 4.38
N GLU A 154 7.33 -7.81 4.19
CA GLU A 154 8.13 -6.61 4.02
C GLU A 154 8.41 -6.35 2.54
N LEU A 155 7.85 -5.26 1.99
CA LEU A 155 8.06 -4.88 0.60
C LEU A 155 9.37 -4.12 0.40
N GLN A 156 10.26 -4.65 -0.43
CA GLN A 156 11.45 -3.96 -0.92
C GLN A 156 11.18 -3.13 -2.17
N THR A 157 10.16 -3.49 -2.94
CA THR A 157 9.63 -2.75 -4.10
C THR A 157 8.14 -2.48 -3.89
N GLY A 158 7.53 -1.65 -4.75
CA GLY A 158 6.09 -1.32 -4.68
C GLY A 158 5.44 -1.45 -6.06
N ARG A 159 5.20 -2.68 -6.54
CA ARG A 159 4.50 -2.91 -7.80
C ARG A 159 3.00 -3.08 -7.57
N HIS A 160 2.21 -2.77 -8.58
CA HIS A 160 0.76 -2.95 -8.54
C HIS A 160 0.40 -4.40 -8.16
N HIS A 161 -0.42 -4.58 -7.14
CA HIS A 161 -0.85 -5.86 -6.58
C HIS A 161 0.31 -6.83 -6.26
N GLN A 162 1.47 -6.30 -5.84
CA GLN A 162 2.71 -7.08 -5.72
C GLN A 162 2.57 -8.29 -4.79
N ILE A 163 2.10 -8.07 -3.56
CA ILE A 163 1.96 -9.14 -2.56
C ILE A 163 1.04 -10.22 -3.10
N ARG A 164 -0.12 -9.82 -3.62
CA ARG A 164 -1.11 -10.72 -4.21
C ARG A 164 -0.52 -11.57 -5.34
N ALA A 165 0.20 -10.93 -6.27
CA ALA A 165 0.77 -11.63 -7.43
C ALA A 165 1.90 -12.59 -7.05
N GLN A 166 2.80 -12.18 -6.13
CA GLN A 166 3.94 -12.99 -5.74
C GLN A 166 3.53 -14.17 -4.87
N LEU A 167 2.64 -13.99 -3.89
CA LEU A 167 2.18 -15.09 -3.06
C LEU A 167 1.31 -16.08 -3.86
N ALA A 168 0.44 -15.61 -4.75
CA ALA A 168 -0.33 -16.50 -5.62
C ALA A 168 0.57 -17.32 -6.57
N LYS A 169 1.67 -16.73 -7.07
CA LYS A 169 2.63 -17.42 -7.95
C LYS A 169 3.26 -18.64 -7.29
N ILE A 170 3.49 -18.60 -5.98
CA ILE A 170 4.11 -19.69 -5.22
C ILE A 170 3.09 -20.58 -4.50
N GLY A 171 1.79 -20.48 -4.88
CA GLY A 171 0.75 -21.35 -4.37
C GLY A 171 0.10 -20.91 -3.05
N TRP A 172 0.35 -19.67 -2.57
CA TRP A 172 -0.25 -19.15 -1.35
C TRP A 172 -1.09 -17.91 -1.64
N PRO A 173 -2.21 -18.06 -2.36
CA PRO A 173 -3.07 -16.92 -2.67
C PRO A 173 -3.59 -16.27 -1.40
N LEU A 174 -3.73 -14.94 -1.45
CA LEU A 174 -4.37 -14.20 -0.39
C LEU A 174 -5.85 -14.57 -0.31
N LEU A 175 -6.37 -14.60 0.91
CA LEU A 175 -7.80 -14.66 1.14
C LEU A 175 -8.49 -13.55 0.35
N ARG A 176 -9.52 -13.90 -0.38
CA ARG A 176 -10.37 -12.89 -1.04
C ARG A 176 -11.28 -12.29 0.02
N GLY A 177 -11.21 -10.99 0.19
CA GLY A 177 -12.24 -10.28 0.95
C GLY A 177 -13.61 -10.47 0.28
N PRO A 178 -14.69 -10.28 1.04
CA PRO A 178 -16.06 -10.35 0.52
C PRO A 178 -16.28 -9.38 -0.63
#